data_fd2a4bcbd1da587e0cf5130662500309
#
_entry.id   fd2a4bcbd1da587e0cf5130662500309
#
_cell.length_a   1.000
_cell.length_b   1.000
_cell.length_c   1.000
_cell.angle_alpha   90.00
_cell.angle_beta   90.00
_cell.angle_gamma   90.00
#
_symmetry.space_group_name_H-M   'P 1'
#
loop_
_entity.id
_entity.type
_entity.pdbx_description
1 polymer ?
#
loop_
_entity_poly.entity_id
_entity_poly.type
_entity_poly.pdbx_seq_one_letter_code
_entity_poly.pdbx_strand_id
1 'polypeptide(L)'
;MAMLPDLQSTLLCDDVRQERTGKFILIGLFDSLGSPTFPFRHARMFLATRWCSGEGEFQQRTRILRPDMSTVVAEGRQIPVKLPSTEATATNVELFL
;
A
#
# COMPACT_ATOMS: atom_id res chain seq x y z
N MET A 1 -12.80 -23.07 -2.76
CA MET A 1 -12.24 -22.38 -3.94
C MET A 1 -11.87 -20.97 -3.57
N ALA A 2 -10.67 -20.56 -3.92
CA ALA A 2 -10.24 -19.18 -3.67
C ALA A 2 -10.85 -18.25 -4.71
N MET A 3 -11.24 -17.06 -4.28
CA MET A 3 -11.72 -16.00 -5.14
C MET A 3 -10.73 -14.83 -5.05
N LEU A 4 -10.18 -14.43 -6.18
CA LEU A 4 -9.19 -13.35 -6.22
C LEU A 4 -9.78 -12.04 -5.69
N PRO A 5 -9.02 -11.31 -4.88
CA PRO A 5 -9.49 -10.04 -4.34
C PRO A 5 -9.38 -8.92 -5.35
N ASP A 6 -10.18 -7.87 -5.11
CA ASP A 6 -10.08 -6.61 -5.83
C ASP A 6 -9.29 -5.61 -5.00
N LEU A 7 -8.50 -4.79 -5.67
CA LEU A 7 -7.82 -3.67 -5.04
C LEU A 7 -8.82 -2.54 -4.84
N GLN A 8 -9.17 -2.26 -3.59
CA GLN A 8 -10.13 -1.22 -3.27
C GLN A 8 -9.50 0.16 -3.30
N SER A 9 -8.31 0.30 -2.70
CA SER A 9 -7.62 1.58 -2.65
C SER A 9 -6.13 1.39 -2.41
N THR A 10 -5.37 2.36 -2.89
CA THR A 10 -3.94 2.51 -2.60
C THR A 10 -3.70 3.98 -2.32
N LEU A 11 -3.26 4.30 -1.11
CA LEU A 11 -3.09 5.67 -0.67
C LEU A 11 -1.65 5.89 -0.20
N LEU A 12 -1.09 7.04 -0.56
CA LEU A 12 0.23 7.46 -0.12
C LEU A 12 0.08 8.52 0.96
N CYS A 13 0.87 8.42 2.02
CA CYS A 13 0.83 9.38 3.12
C CYS A 13 2.19 9.53 3.79
N ASP A 14 2.32 10.60 4.57
CA ASP A 14 3.56 10.91 5.27
C ASP A 14 3.75 10.06 6.51
N ASP A 15 2.67 9.68 7.18
CA ASP A 15 2.74 8.90 8.41
C ASP A 15 1.47 8.09 8.62
N VAL A 16 1.59 7.01 9.39
CA VAL A 16 0.47 6.15 9.74
C VAL A 16 0.54 5.87 11.23
N ARG A 17 -0.60 6.02 11.89
CA ARG A 17 -0.79 5.64 13.28
C ARG A 17 -1.83 4.54 13.35
N GLN A 18 -1.86 3.82 14.45
CA GLN A 18 -2.87 2.79 14.66
C GLN A 18 -3.56 3.04 15.99
N GLU A 19 -4.87 3.08 15.95
CA GLU A 19 -5.67 3.21 17.16
C GLU A 19 -5.59 1.93 18.01
N ARG A 20 -5.88 2.07 19.28
CA ARG A 20 -5.94 0.92 20.19
C ARG A 20 -6.93 -0.15 19.69
N THR A 21 -7.97 0.25 18.96
CA THR A 21 -8.96 -0.65 18.37
C THR A 21 -8.46 -1.37 17.12
N GLY A 22 -7.27 -1.02 16.61
CA GLY A 22 -6.69 -1.61 15.41
C GLY A 22 -6.92 -0.82 14.12
N LYS A 23 -7.73 0.22 14.15
CA LYS A 23 -7.98 1.05 12.97
C LYS A 23 -6.76 1.91 12.65
N PHE A 24 -6.50 2.12 11.37
CA PHE A 24 -5.40 2.96 10.91
C PHE A 24 -5.83 4.42 10.76
N ILE A 25 -4.91 5.31 11.09
CA ILE A 25 -5.04 6.75 10.89
C ILE A 25 -3.96 7.15 9.90
N LEU A 26 -4.35 7.67 8.75
CA LEU A 26 -3.42 8.13 7.72
C LEU A 26 -3.23 9.64 7.86
N ILE A 27 -1.97 10.08 7.91
CA ILE A 27 -1.63 11.48 8.14
C ILE A 27 -0.84 11.98 6.93
N GLY A 28 -1.31 13.11 6.36
CA GLY A 28 -0.63 13.72 5.24
C GLY A 28 -0.78 12.95 3.94
N LEU A 29 -2.02 12.70 3.51
CA LEU A 29 -2.28 12.06 2.22
C LEU A 29 -1.77 12.93 1.08
N PHE A 30 -1.12 12.31 0.09
CA PHE A 30 -0.67 13.05 -1.08
C PHE A 30 -0.84 12.20 -2.34
N ASP A 31 -1.02 12.89 -3.47
CA ASP A 31 -1.13 12.26 -4.79
C ASP A 31 0.15 12.43 -5.61
N SER A 32 0.97 13.40 -5.24
CA SER A 32 2.21 13.70 -5.94
C SER A 32 3.24 14.25 -4.98
N LEU A 33 4.50 14.11 -5.35
CA LEU A 33 5.63 14.70 -4.64
C LEU A 33 6.23 15.78 -5.52
N GLY A 34 6.52 16.94 -4.91
CA GLY A 34 7.11 18.07 -5.61
C GLY A 34 8.40 18.54 -4.96
N SER A 35 9.27 19.11 -5.77
CA SER A 35 10.51 19.69 -5.31
C SER A 35 10.92 20.83 -6.25
N PRO A 36 11.51 21.92 -5.73
CA PRO A 36 12.03 22.98 -6.58
C PRO A 36 13.26 22.55 -7.39
N THR A 37 13.89 21.45 -7.03
CA THR A 37 15.07 20.92 -7.73
C THR A 37 14.91 19.41 -7.96
N PHE A 38 15.51 18.93 -9.06
CA PHE A 38 15.53 17.53 -9.40
C PHE A 38 16.97 17.08 -9.67
N PRO A 39 17.37 15.84 -9.32
CA PRO A 39 16.59 14.86 -8.57
C PRO A 39 16.43 15.27 -7.11
N PHE A 40 15.38 14.75 -6.46
CA PHE A 40 15.17 14.96 -5.03
C PHE A 40 14.88 13.64 -4.35
N ARG A 41 15.03 13.63 -3.01
CA ARG A 41 14.73 12.45 -2.21
C ARG A 41 13.64 12.80 -1.20
N HIS A 42 12.59 11.99 -1.18
CA HIS A 42 11.59 12.05 -0.12
C HIS A 42 12.07 11.15 1.02
N ALA A 43 12.11 11.68 2.25
CA ALA A 43 12.73 11.00 3.38
C ALA A 43 12.07 9.65 3.69
N ARG A 44 10.74 9.61 3.65
CA ARG A 44 9.99 8.37 3.83
C ARG A 44 8.56 8.56 3.32
N MET A 45 7.92 7.46 2.98
CA MET A 45 6.50 7.47 2.67
C MET A 45 5.87 6.15 3.07
N PHE A 46 4.61 6.21 3.42
CA PHE A 46 3.81 5.03 3.71
C PHE A 46 2.82 4.78 2.58
N LEU A 47 2.61 3.52 2.29
CA LEU A 47 1.63 3.07 1.32
C LEU A 47 0.60 2.21 2.06
N ALA A 48 -0.66 2.63 2.01
CA ALA A 48 -1.76 1.87 2.57
C ALA A 48 -2.56 1.23 1.45
N THR A 49 -2.62 -0.10 1.44
CA THR A 49 -3.29 -0.88 0.41
C THR A 49 -4.46 -1.63 1.02
N ARG A 50 -5.63 -1.53 0.41
CA ARG A 50 -6.82 -2.20 0.91
C ARG A 50 -7.42 -3.12 -0.16
N TRP A 51 -7.69 -4.35 0.24
CA TRP A 51 -8.25 -5.40 -0.58
C TRP A 51 -9.65 -5.75 -0.12
N CYS A 52 -10.51 -6.15 -1.06
CA CYS A 52 -11.89 -6.53 -0.78
C CYS A 52 -12.39 -7.55 -1.80
N SER A 53 -13.61 -8.04 -1.59
CA SER A 53 -14.36 -8.85 -2.55
C SER A 53 -13.69 -10.17 -2.94
N GLY A 54 -12.71 -10.62 -2.16
CA GLY A 54 -12.07 -11.91 -2.37
C GLY A 54 -12.30 -12.85 -1.21
N GLU A 55 -11.91 -14.09 -1.38
CA GLU A 55 -11.96 -15.09 -0.32
C GLU A 55 -10.78 -16.03 -0.45
N GLY A 56 -10.03 -16.20 0.61
CA GLY A 56 -8.86 -17.06 0.64
C GLY A 56 -7.65 -16.38 1.25
N GLU A 57 -6.49 -16.99 1.03
CA GLU A 57 -5.21 -16.45 1.48
C GLU A 57 -4.36 -16.13 0.26
N PHE A 58 -3.85 -14.90 0.24
CA PHE A 58 -3.07 -14.37 -0.87
C PHE A 58 -1.83 -13.68 -0.34
N GLN A 59 -0.95 -13.27 -1.23
CA GLN A 59 0.23 -12.48 -0.89
C GLN A 59 0.29 -11.26 -1.79
N GLN A 60 0.58 -10.12 -1.19
CA GLN A 60 0.75 -8.85 -1.85
C GLN A 60 2.24 -8.53 -1.96
N ARG A 61 2.63 -7.94 -3.08
CA ARG A 61 3.95 -7.33 -3.24
C ARG A 61 3.79 -6.01 -3.97
N THR A 62 4.44 -4.98 -3.44
CA THR A 62 4.41 -3.65 -4.02
C THR A 62 5.74 -3.35 -4.70
N ARG A 63 5.68 -2.82 -5.91
CA ARG A 63 6.85 -2.31 -6.64
C ARG A 63 6.58 -0.88 -7.06
N ILE A 64 7.61 -0.06 -6.95
CA ILE A 64 7.58 1.31 -7.47
C ILE A 64 8.45 1.31 -8.72
N LEU A 65 7.85 1.66 -9.84
CA LEU A 65 8.51 1.62 -11.14
C LEU A 65 8.75 3.03 -11.66
N ARG A 66 9.74 3.18 -12.53
CA ARG A 66 9.90 4.39 -13.32
C ARG A 66 8.81 4.45 -14.40
N PRO A 67 8.60 5.61 -15.03
CA PRO A 67 7.58 5.74 -16.08
C PRO A 67 7.73 4.77 -17.25
N ASP A 68 8.94 4.18 -17.44
CA ASP A 68 9.16 3.16 -18.47
C ASP A 68 8.45 1.83 -18.16
N MET A 69 7.90 1.69 -16.94
CA MET A 69 7.18 0.52 -16.47
C MET A 69 8.03 -0.75 -16.38
N SER A 70 9.34 -0.63 -16.48
CA SER A 70 10.26 -1.79 -16.40
C SER A 70 11.35 -1.64 -15.35
N THR A 71 11.78 -0.42 -15.04
CA THR A 71 12.84 -0.18 -14.07
C THR A 71 12.26 -0.08 -12.66
N VAL A 72 12.62 -1.00 -11.80
CA VAL A 72 12.17 -1.03 -10.40
C VAL A 72 12.99 -0.03 -9.58
N VAL A 73 12.31 0.94 -8.95
CA VAL A 73 12.92 1.93 -8.07
C VAL A 73 12.94 1.43 -6.63
N ALA A 74 11.87 0.77 -6.21
CA ALA A 74 11.75 0.22 -4.87
C ALA A 74 10.82 -0.98 -4.90
N GLU A 75 11.05 -1.92 -3.99
CA GLU A 75 10.23 -3.13 -3.88
C GLU A 75 9.99 -3.46 -2.42
N GLY A 76 8.74 -3.72 -2.07
CA GLY A 76 8.35 -4.16 -0.75
C GLY A 76 8.47 -5.67 -0.59
N ARG A 77 8.27 -6.13 0.64
CA ARG A 77 8.22 -7.56 0.95
C ARG A 77 6.88 -8.15 0.50
N GLN A 78 6.83 -9.48 0.44
CA GLN A 78 5.56 -10.17 0.34
C GLN A 78 4.82 -10.05 1.67
N ILE A 79 3.57 -9.60 1.60
CA ILE A 79 2.72 -9.40 2.78
C ILE A 79 1.49 -10.27 2.61
N PRO A 80 1.11 -11.07 3.63
CA PRO A 80 -0.08 -11.90 3.52
C PRO A 80 -1.37 -11.05 3.46
N VAL A 81 -2.30 -11.49 2.64
CA VAL A 81 -3.64 -10.92 2.51
C VAL A 81 -4.62 -12.04 2.82
N LYS A 82 -5.33 -11.93 3.93
CA LYS A 82 -6.27 -12.96 4.38
C LYS A 82 -7.68 -12.38 4.34
N LEU A 83 -8.53 -13.01 3.56
CA LEU A 83 -9.93 -12.64 3.42
C LEU A 83 -10.79 -13.85 3.76
N PRO A 84 -11.35 -13.90 4.98
CA PRO A 84 -12.14 -15.07 5.41
C PRO A 84 -13.49 -15.16 4.71
N SER A 85 -13.97 -14.05 4.14
CA SER A 85 -15.22 -14.04 3.38
C SER A 85 -15.20 -12.92 2.35
N THR A 86 -16.10 -12.97 1.38
CA THR A 86 -16.20 -11.91 0.35
C THR A 86 -16.65 -10.56 0.91
N GLU A 87 -17.11 -10.50 2.15
CA GLU A 87 -17.49 -9.27 2.83
C GLU A 87 -16.36 -8.67 3.65
N ALA A 88 -15.28 -9.42 3.84
CA ALA A 88 -14.13 -8.96 4.60
C ALA A 88 -13.26 -8.01 3.79
N THR A 89 -12.49 -7.19 4.51
CA THR A 89 -11.46 -6.33 3.93
C THR A 89 -10.13 -6.62 4.61
N ALA A 90 -9.04 -6.39 3.89
CA ALA A 90 -7.69 -6.50 4.44
C ALA A 90 -6.90 -5.24 4.08
N THR A 91 -6.28 -4.62 5.09
CA THR A 91 -5.50 -3.40 4.91
C THR A 91 -4.06 -3.67 5.32
N ASN A 92 -3.14 -3.40 4.44
CA ASN A 92 -1.71 -3.51 4.69
C ASN A 92 -1.05 -2.15 4.56
N VAL A 93 -0.08 -1.89 5.44
CA VAL A 93 0.68 -0.64 5.43
C VAL A 93 2.15 -0.97 5.26
N GLU A 94 2.79 -0.31 4.31
CA GLU A 94 4.20 -0.47 4.01
C GLU A 94 4.93 0.85 4.14
N LEU A 95 6.15 0.80 4.67
CA LEU A 95 7.04 1.96 4.74
C LEU A 95 8.13 1.83 3.68
N PHE A 96 8.28 2.89 2.89
CA PHE A 96 9.37 3.03 1.93
C PHE A 96 10.29 4.18 2.37
N LEU A 97 11.58 3.90 2.43
CA LEU A 97 12.62 4.84 2.85
C LEU A 97 13.49 5.30 1.67
#